data_42ce86aa0a9b193dca984e712e0ee9c0
#
_entry.id   42ce86aa0a9b193dca984e712e0ee9c0
#
_cell.length_a   1.000
_cell.length_b   1.000
_cell.length_c   1.000
_cell.angle_alpha   90.00
_cell.angle_beta   90.00
_cell.angle_gamma   90.00
#
_symmetry.space_group_name_H-M   'P 1'
#
loop_
_entity.id
_entity.type
_entity.pdbx_description
1 polymer ?
#
loop_
_entity_poly.entity_id
_entity_poly.type
_entity_poly.pdbx_seq_one_letter_code
_entity_poly.pdbx_strand_id
1 'polypeptide(L)'
;MRRRLPIVAALLCGLALLVPSTASASPTTHSRTDAAAGWLARQLVDGERFEAVFGGVAYPDQGLTADAVFAFSAARTADAFADRAITWLARPEITTGYVGSGGESYAGPHAKLLLAALVKDKDPTSFGGVDLEAGLLALLTPSGRFSDQSAYGDYSNAFTQSLALLALDRTATGAPTAAVDFLVGTQCADGGFPLTFGATPCVSDVDSTAMVTQALQATGRHTDAQEGLTWLVSVQNANGGFGVGSAAPNANSTGLAGEALFAGGRFTAAFKARGFLKSLQVDCSGAPADRGAVAYQASGFDPATATRATAQAVLGLSGVGLAHLDGGGDDEDPVLACS
;
A
#
# COMPACT_ATOMS: atom_id res chain seq x y z
N MET A 1 -66.46 49.43 25.13
CA MET A 1 -65.35 49.24 26.02
C MET A 1 -64.76 47.85 25.75
N ARG A 2 -63.64 47.69 24.98
CA ARG A 2 -62.92 46.45 24.73
C ARG A 2 -61.54 46.66 25.27
N ARG A 3 -61.18 45.91 26.36
CA ARG A 3 -59.85 45.88 27.00
C ARG A 3 -58.94 45.05 26.14
N ARG A 4 -57.82 45.63 25.70
CA ARG A 4 -56.71 44.90 25.09
C ARG A 4 -55.72 44.49 26.19
N LEU A 5 -55.40 43.17 26.30
CA LEU A 5 -54.27 42.63 27.11
C LEU A 5 -53.01 42.74 26.27
N PRO A 6 -51.86 43.05 26.86
CA PRO A 6 -50.55 42.93 26.18
C PRO A 6 -50.03 41.55 26.29
N ILE A 7 -49.53 41.00 25.14
CA ILE A 7 -48.79 39.77 25.06
C ILE A 7 -47.34 40.11 25.41
N VAL A 8 -46.84 39.53 26.51
CA VAL A 8 -45.43 39.55 26.89
C VAL A 8 -44.75 38.39 26.17
N ALA A 9 -43.92 38.67 25.15
CA ALA A 9 -43.05 37.69 24.51
C ALA A 9 -41.80 37.51 25.36
N ALA A 10 -41.66 36.36 25.99
CA ALA A 10 -40.42 35.94 26.67
C ALA A 10 -39.41 35.45 25.64
N LEU A 11 -38.33 36.21 25.43
CA LEU A 11 -37.14 35.76 24.66
C LEU A 11 -36.33 34.79 25.51
N LEU A 12 -36.40 33.51 25.20
CA LEU A 12 -35.45 32.50 25.71
C LEU A 12 -34.16 32.59 24.89
N CYS A 13 -33.12 33.25 25.44
CA CYS A 13 -31.76 33.17 24.94
C CYS A 13 -31.20 31.79 25.31
N GLY A 14 -31.17 30.86 24.33
CA GLY A 14 -30.47 29.60 24.45
C GLY A 14 -28.96 29.86 24.42
N LEU A 15 -28.26 29.73 25.56
CA LEU A 15 -26.82 29.68 25.64
C LEU A 15 -26.38 28.31 25.09
N ALA A 16 -25.93 28.27 23.82
CA ALA A 16 -25.22 27.10 23.29
C ALA A 16 -23.85 27.02 23.98
N LEU A 17 -23.70 26.10 24.91
CA LEU A 17 -22.42 25.74 25.48
C LEU A 17 -21.59 25.08 24.36
N LEU A 18 -20.64 25.81 23.77
CA LEU A 18 -19.57 25.29 22.97
C LEU A 18 -18.68 24.44 23.91
N VAL A 19 -18.93 23.13 23.94
CA VAL A 19 -18.00 22.18 24.57
C VAL A 19 -16.78 22.15 23.65
N PRO A 20 -15.57 22.57 24.11
CA PRO A 20 -14.38 22.41 23.30
C PRO A 20 -14.17 20.90 23.12
N SER A 21 -14.14 20.45 21.86
CA SER A 21 -13.72 19.10 21.53
C SER A 21 -12.24 19.00 21.91
N THR A 22 -11.93 18.35 23.04
CA THR A 22 -10.55 18.02 23.37
C THR A 22 -10.12 16.96 22.39
N ALA A 23 -9.33 17.33 21.37
CA ALA A 23 -8.63 16.35 20.56
C ALA A 23 -7.79 15.49 21.54
N SER A 24 -8.14 14.21 21.65
CA SER A 24 -7.32 13.27 22.42
C SER A 24 -5.92 13.25 21.80
N ALA A 25 -4.88 13.36 22.64
CA ALA A 25 -3.51 13.18 22.18
C ALA A 25 -3.34 11.75 21.65
N SER A 26 -2.66 11.58 20.53
CA SER A 26 -2.33 10.26 20.00
C SER A 26 -1.57 9.44 21.06
N PRO A 27 -1.88 8.15 21.25
CA PRO A 27 -1.19 7.29 22.21
C PRO A 27 0.29 7.14 21.82
N THR A 28 1.12 6.73 22.77
CA THR A 28 2.53 6.47 22.52
C THR A 28 2.81 4.98 22.39
N THR A 29 3.77 4.60 21.53
CA THR A 29 4.19 3.21 21.34
C THR A 29 5.72 3.07 21.29
N HIS A 30 6.24 1.94 21.75
CA HIS A 30 7.64 1.54 21.53
C HIS A 30 7.81 0.67 20.27
N SER A 31 6.72 0.24 19.65
CA SER A 31 6.73 -0.49 18.38
C SER A 31 7.12 0.45 17.24
N ARG A 32 8.21 0.11 16.55
CA ARG A 32 8.67 0.87 15.38
C ARG A 32 7.68 0.79 14.22
N THR A 33 7.01 -0.35 14.07
CA THR A 33 5.99 -0.58 13.03
C THR A 33 4.76 0.29 13.28
N ASP A 34 4.21 0.26 14.51
CA ASP A 34 3.02 1.04 14.87
C ASP A 34 3.30 2.55 14.80
N ALA A 35 4.49 2.98 15.25
CA ALA A 35 4.88 4.38 15.15
C ALA A 35 4.99 4.85 13.69
N ALA A 36 5.44 3.98 12.77
CA ALA A 36 5.49 4.29 11.33
C ALA A 36 4.09 4.38 10.74
N ALA A 37 3.21 3.44 11.05
CA ALA A 37 1.82 3.47 10.62
C ALA A 37 1.08 4.69 11.19
N GLY A 38 1.25 4.99 12.47
CA GLY A 38 0.66 6.18 13.10
C GLY A 38 1.18 7.48 12.48
N TRP A 39 2.48 7.58 12.16
CA TRP A 39 2.98 8.75 11.42
C TRP A 39 2.33 8.85 10.05
N LEU A 40 2.27 7.75 9.29
CA LEU A 40 1.65 7.70 7.96
C LEU A 40 0.17 8.13 7.99
N ALA A 41 -0.58 7.69 9.00
CA ALA A 41 -1.97 8.05 9.20
C ALA A 41 -2.18 9.57 9.36
N ARG A 42 -1.28 10.23 10.11
CA ARG A 42 -1.31 11.70 10.30
C ARG A 42 -0.95 12.50 9.04
N GLN A 43 -0.39 11.87 8.00
CA GLN A 43 -0.09 12.52 6.72
C GLN A 43 -1.27 12.50 5.74
N LEU A 44 -2.33 11.74 6.03
CA LEU A 44 -3.50 11.69 5.16
C LEU A 44 -4.24 13.04 5.15
N VAL A 45 -4.48 13.57 3.96
CA VAL A 45 -5.32 14.75 3.76
C VAL A 45 -6.75 14.38 4.15
N ASP A 46 -7.38 15.21 4.98
CA ASP A 46 -8.70 14.99 5.59
C ASP A 46 -8.81 13.65 6.36
N GLY A 47 -7.67 13.01 6.65
CA GLY A 47 -7.60 11.70 7.28
C GLY A 47 -8.06 10.52 6.40
N GLU A 48 -8.19 10.71 5.07
CA GLU A 48 -8.75 9.71 4.16
C GLU A 48 -7.93 9.43 2.90
N ARG A 49 -7.02 10.34 2.46
CA ARG A 49 -6.30 10.17 1.18
C ARG A 49 -4.91 10.77 1.18
N PHE A 50 -4.09 10.32 0.26
CA PHE A 50 -2.87 11.00 -0.17
C PHE A 50 -3.12 11.82 -1.44
N GLU A 51 -2.28 12.83 -1.63
CA GLU A 51 -2.25 13.68 -2.81
C GLU A 51 -0.83 13.81 -3.32
N ALA A 52 -0.68 13.89 -4.64
CA ALA A 52 0.56 14.20 -5.32
C ALA A 52 0.48 15.60 -5.95
N VAL A 53 1.54 16.40 -5.83
CA VAL A 53 1.56 17.77 -6.36
C VAL A 53 2.31 17.80 -7.69
N PHE A 54 1.61 18.21 -8.75
CA PHE A 54 2.20 18.41 -10.08
C PHE A 54 1.93 19.86 -10.53
N GLY A 55 3.00 20.59 -10.87
CA GLY A 55 2.87 21.97 -11.32
C GLY A 55 2.20 22.91 -10.31
N GLY A 56 2.28 22.61 -9.00
CA GLY A 56 1.63 23.37 -7.93
C GLY A 56 0.16 23.03 -7.71
N VAL A 57 -0.38 22.03 -8.41
CA VAL A 57 -1.75 21.55 -8.24
C VAL A 57 -1.71 20.19 -7.55
N ALA A 58 -2.53 20.02 -6.50
CA ALA A 58 -2.69 18.75 -5.81
C ALA A 58 -3.70 17.86 -6.55
N TYR A 59 -3.31 16.59 -6.75
CA TYR A 59 -4.13 15.55 -7.35
C TYR A 59 -4.23 14.36 -6.40
N PRO A 60 -5.39 13.70 -6.32
CA PRO A 60 -5.52 12.47 -5.55
C PRO A 60 -4.49 11.42 -5.98
N ASP A 61 -3.77 10.82 -5.02
CA ASP A 61 -2.90 9.65 -5.24
C ASP A 61 -3.61 8.39 -4.72
N GLN A 62 -4.48 7.81 -5.57
CA GLN A 62 -5.23 6.60 -5.24
C GLN A 62 -4.29 5.41 -4.98
N GLY A 63 -3.18 5.35 -5.74
CA GLY A 63 -2.17 4.30 -5.60
C GLY A 63 -1.51 4.30 -4.24
N LEU A 64 -1.04 5.46 -3.77
CA LEU A 64 -0.43 5.60 -2.43
C LEU A 64 -1.47 5.47 -1.31
N THR A 65 -2.72 5.91 -1.55
CA THR A 65 -3.81 5.73 -0.59
C THR A 65 -4.12 4.23 -0.37
N ALA A 66 -4.13 3.42 -1.43
CA ALA A 66 -4.26 1.96 -1.31
C ALA A 66 -3.03 1.32 -0.62
N ASP A 67 -1.81 1.80 -0.90
CA ASP A 67 -0.61 1.35 -0.18
C ASP A 67 -0.68 1.63 1.32
N ALA A 68 -1.29 2.77 1.72
CA ALA A 68 -1.53 3.06 3.13
C ALA A 68 -2.52 2.07 3.77
N VAL A 69 -3.59 1.67 3.07
CA VAL A 69 -4.50 0.62 3.55
C VAL A 69 -3.72 -0.67 3.82
N PHE A 70 -2.84 -1.08 2.92
CA PHE A 70 -1.98 -2.26 3.13
C PHE A 70 -1.03 -2.08 4.33
N ALA A 71 -0.42 -0.90 4.47
CA ALA A 71 0.48 -0.60 5.58
C ALA A 71 -0.24 -0.66 6.94
N PHE A 72 -1.42 -0.06 7.07
CA PHE A 72 -2.21 -0.08 8.31
C PHE A 72 -2.66 -1.50 8.65
N SER A 73 -3.12 -2.26 7.65
CA SER A 73 -3.50 -3.67 7.82
C SER A 73 -2.30 -4.53 8.24
N ALA A 74 -1.12 -4.31 7.67
CA ALA A 74 0.10 -5.02 8.04
C ALA A 74 0.59 -4.69 9.45
N ALA A 75 0.45 -3.45 9.88
CA ALA A 75 0.80 -3.01 11.23
C ALA A 75 -0.27 -3.38 12.27
N ARG A 76 -1.52 -3.63 11.84
CA ARG A 76 -2.71 -3.82 12.68
C ARG A 76 -2.93 -2.63 13.63
N THR A 77 -2.71 -1.42 13.12
CA THR A 77 -2.93 -0.15 13.82
C THR A 77 -3.32 0.92 12.81
N ALA A 78 -3.91 2.02 13.28
CA ALA A 78 -4.51 3.07 12.45
C ALA A 78 -5.68 2.57 11.57
N ASP A 79 -6.43 1.57 12.06
CA ASP A 79 -7.49 0.92 11.28
C ASP A 79 -8.63 1.88 10.95
N ALA A 80 -8.97 2.81 11.84
CA ALA A 80 -9.94 3.88 11.54
C ALA A 80 -9.51 4.75 10.33
N PHE A 81 -8.21 4.90 10.08
CA PHE A 81 -7.70 5.61 8.88
C PHE A 81 -7.77 4.72 7.64
N ALA A 82 -7.48 3.42 7.79
CA ALA A 82 -7.67 2.45 6.71
C ALA A 82 -9.13 2.41 6.25
N ASP A 83 -10.10 2.44 7.19
CA ASP A 83 -11.53 2.46 6.89
C ASP A 83 -11.98 3.73 6.17
N ARG A 84 -11.44 4.89 6.54
CA ARG A 84 -11.70 6.14 5.82
C ARG A 84 -11.07 6.12 4.42
N ALA A 85 -9.84 5.63 4.30
CA ALA A 85 -9.13 5.53 3.04
C ALA A 85 -9.84 4.59 2.05
N ILE A 86 -10.26 3.38 2.48
CA ILE A 86 -10.98 2.47 1.60
C ILE A 86 -12.37 3.00 1.24
N THR A 87 -13.04 3.72 2.14
CA THR A 87 -14.32 4.36 1.88
C THR A 87 -14.18 5.50 0.86
N TRP A 88 -13.09 6.28 0.95
CA TRP A 88 -12.77 7.31 -0.04
C TRP A 88 -12.46 6.70 -1.41
N LEU A 89 -11.65 5.63 -1.47
CA LEU A 89 -11.34 4.90 -2.70
C LEU A 89 -12.60 4.32 -3.36
N ALA A 90 -13.63 3.96 -2.58
CA ALA A 90 -14.91 3.44 -3.06
C ALA A 90 -15.90 4.52 -3.54
N ARG A 91 -15.52 5.80 -3.60
CA ARG A 91 -16.36 6.83 -4.25
C ARG A 91 -16.33 6.63 -5.76
N PRO A 92 -17.48 6.66 -6.45
CA PRO A 92 -17.56 6.33 -7.89
C PRO A 92 -16.57 7.10 -8.76
N GLU A 93 -16.43 8.41 -8.54
CA GLU A 93 -15.52 9.26 -9.29
C GLU A 93 -14.04 8.94 -9.00
N ILE A 94 -13.72 8.49 -7.78
CA ILE A 94 -12.36 8.09 -7.40
C ILE A 94 -12.00 6.73 -8.00
N THR A 95 -12.90 5.75 -7.85
CA THR A 95 -12.70 4.41 -8.42
C THR A 95 -12.55 4.49 -9.95
N THR A 96 -13.52 5.11 -10.64
CA THR A 96 -13.50 5.21 -12.11
C THR A 96 -12.33 6.05 -12.62
N GLY A 97 -11.93 7.10 -11.90
CA GLY A 97 -10.75 7.91 -12.22
C GLY A 97 -9.45 7.12 -12.12
N TYR A 98 -9.41 6.06 -11.32
CA TYR A 98 -8.21 5.23 -11.12
C TYR A 98 -8.18 4.01 -12.05
N VAL A 99 -9.29 3.25 -12.14
CA VAL A 99 -9.33 2.02 -12.96
C VAL A 99 -9.53 2.30 -14.45
N GLY A 100 -9.92 3.53 -14.81
CA GLY A 100 -10.19 3.96 -16.18
C GLY A 100 -11.68 4.08 -16.50
N SER A 101 -11.99 4.84 -17.54
CA SER A 101 -13.33 5.07 -18.07
C SER A 101 -13.27 5.49 -19.54
N GLY A 102 -14.41 5.50 -20.24
CA GLY A 102 -14.47 5.99 -21.62
C GLY A 102 -13.65 5.19 -22.65
N GLY A 103 -13.46 3.90 -22.42
CA GLY A 103 -12.66 3.02 -23.28
C GLY A 103 -11.25 2.75 -22.75
N GLU A 104 -10.85 3.43 -21.69
CA GLU A 104 -9.61 3.16 -20.94
C GLU A 104 -9.90 2.19 -19.80
N SER A 105 -9.04 1.20 -19.60
CA SER A 105 -9.09 0.27 -18.46
C SER A 105 -7.69 -0.21 -18.10
N TYR A 106 -7.32 -0.07 -16.83
CA TYR A 106 -5.96 -0.28 -16.35
C TYR A 106 -5.87 -1.47 -15.40
N ALA A 107 -5.11 -2.48 -15.77
CA ALA A 107 -5.00 -3.74 -15.04
C ALA A 107 -4.40 -3.57 -13.64
N GLY A 108 -3.35 -2.75 -13.50
CA GLY A 108 -2.72 -2.46 -12.21
C GLY A 108 -3.67 -1.82 -11.20
N PRO A 109 -4.36 -0.73 -11.53
CA PRO A 109 -5.40 -0.13 -10.72
C PRO A 109 -6.53 -1.07 -10.32
N HIS A 110 -7.10 -1.87 -11.24
CA HIS A 110 -8.10 -2.89 -10.90
C HIS A 110 -7.56 -3.88 -9.88
N ALA A 111 -6.37 -4.44 -10.12
CA ALA A 111 -5.74 -5.41 -9.22
C ALA A 111 -5.47 -4.84 -7.83
N LYS A 112 -4.96 -3.60 -7.74
CA LYS A 112 -4.66 -2.96 -6.47
C LYS A 112 -5.92 -2.66 -5.67
N LEU A 113 -6.97 -2.11 -6.30
CA LEU A 113 -8.24 -1.86 -5.62
C LEU A 113 -8.95 -3.16 -5.23
N LEU A 114 -8.90 -4.21 -6.08
CA LEU A 114 -9.46 -5.52 -5.75
C LEU A 114 -8.80 -6.07 -4.48
N LEU A 115 -7.46 -6.05 -4.41
CA LEU A 115 -6.75 -6.49 -3.23
C LEU A 115 -7.11 -5.65 -2.00
N ALA A 116 -7.16 -4.32 -2.11
CA ALA A 116 -7.50 -3.43 -1.01
C ALA A 116 -8.95 -3.64 -0.52
N ALA A 117 -9.89 -3.84 -1.43
CA ALA A 117 -11.28 -4.15 -1.10
C ALA A 117 -11.38 -5.47 -0.31
N LEU A 118 -10.69 -6.52 -0.77
CA LEU A 118 -10.69 -7.84 -0.11
C LEU A 118 -9.99 -7.78 1.26
N VAL A 119 -8.91 -7.01 1.40
CA VAL A 119 -8.24 -6.79 2.70
C VAL A 119 -9.17 -6.12 3.71
N LYS A 120 -10.04 -5.22 3.29
CA LYS A 120 -10.97 -4.49 4.15
C LYS A 120 -12.41 -5.03 4.10
N ASP A 121 -12.61 -6.28 3.66
CA ASP A 121 -13.92 -6.96 3.59
C ASP A 121 -15.00 -6.12 2.88
N LYS A 122 -14.60 -5.38 1.83
CA LYS A 122 -15.53 -4.66 0.96
C LYS A 122 -15.95 -5.53 -0.22
N ASP A 123 -17.18 -5.38 -0.66
CA ASP A 123 -17.70 -6.09 -1.84
C ASP A 123 -16.97 -5.60 -3.11
N PRO A 124 -16.15 -6.44 -3.75
CA PRO A 124 -15.40 -6.05 -4.94
C PRO A 124 -16.27 -6.01 -6.20
N THR A 125 -17.49 -6.60 -6.19
CA THR A 125 -18.38 -6.65 -7.36
C THR A 125 -19.14 -5.34 -7.58
N SER A 126 -19.08 -4.43 -6.61
CA SER A 126 -19.78 -3.13 -6.65
C SER A 126 -18.95 -1.99 -6.02
N PHE A 127 -17.64 -2.11 -6.01
CA PHE A 127 -16.74 -1.13 -5.40
C PHE A 127 -16.72 0.18 -6.20
N GLY A 128 -17.25 1.25 -5.62
CA GLY A 128 -17.44 2.51 -6.33
C GLY A 128 -18.29 2.39 -7.61
N GLY A 129 -19.20 1.41 -7.66
CA GLY A 129 -20.03 1.12 -8.83
C GLY A 129 -19.32 0.32 -9.94
N VAL A 130 -18.11 -0.19 -9.67
CA VAL A 130 -17.30 -1.01 -10.59
C VAL A 130 -17.20 -2.43 -10.04
N ASP A 131 -17.40 -3.43 -10.88
CA ASP A 131 -17.01 -4.81 -10.59
C ASP A 131 -15.51 -4.96 -10.86
N LEU A 132 -14.70 -4.89 -9.79
CA LEU A 132 -13.24 -4.90 -9.89
C LEU A 132 -12.70 -6.25 -10.37
N GLU A 133 -13.32 -7.37 -9.95
CA GLU A 133 -12.89 -8.70 -10.35
C GLU A 133 -13.19 -8.94 -11.83
N ALA A 134 -14.43 -8.70 -12.27
CA ALA A 134 -14.80 -8.84 -13.67
C ALA A 134 -14.01 -7.88 -14.57
N GLY A 135 -13.79 -6.63 -14.14
CA GLY A 135 -12.97 -5.65 -14.85
C GLY A 135 -11.53 -6.11 -15.03
N LEU A 136 -10.93 -6.66 -13.98
CA LEU A 136 -9.57 -7.22 -14.06
C LEU A 136 -9.51 -8.43 -15.00
N LEU A 137 -10.42 -9.38 -14.86
CA LEU A 137 -10.48 -10.60 -15.69
C LEU A 137 -10.70 -10.27 -17.18
N ALA A 138 -11.41 -9.20 -17.51
CA ALA A 138 -11.60 -8.73 -18.87
C ALA A 138 -10.29 -8.23 -19.54
N LEU A 139 -9.28 -7.91 -18.74
CA LEU A 139 -7.95 -7.45 -19.21
C LEU A 139 -6.94 -8.60 -19.34
N LEU A 140 -7.36 -9.85 -19.06
CA LEU A 140 -6.52 -11.03 -19.25
C LEU A 140 -6.40 -11.36 -20.74
N THR A 141 -5.20 -11.36 -21.26
CA THR A 141 -4.91 -11.70 -22.65
C THR A 141 -4.79 -13.23 -22.85
N PRO A 142 -4.87 -13.74 -24.08
CA PRO A 142 -4.64 -15.16 -24.38
C PRO A 142 -3.25 -15.69 -23.96
N SER A 143 -2.26 -14.80 -23.83
CA SER A 143 -0.92 -15.17 -23.33
C SER A 143 -0.84 -15.37 -21.82
N GLY A 144 -1.90 -15.02 -21.07
CA GLY A 144 -1.90 -15.02 -19.61
C GLY A 144 -1.44 -13.71 -18.96
N ARG A 145 -1.03 -12.73 -19.75
CA ARG A 145 -0.68 -11.40 -19.24
C ARG A 145 -1.94 -10.57 -18.97
N PHE A 146 -2.00 -9.89 -17.85
CA PHE A 146 -2.92 -8.78 -17.64
C PHE A 146 -2.35 -7.53 -18.29
N SER A 147 -3.09 -6.96 -19.25
CA SER A 147 -2.64 -5.83 -20.07
C SER A 147 -3.64 -4.68 -19.99
N ASP A 148 -3.13 -3.46 -19.98
CA ASP A 148 -3.99 -2.28 -20.05
C ASP A 148 -4.70 -2.21 -21.41
N GLN A 149 -5.97 -1.84 -21.40
CA GLN A 149 -6.71 -1.42 -22.57
C GLN A 149 -6.70 0.11 -22.60
N SER A 150 -5.81 0.71 -23.40
CA SER A 150 -5.62 2.15 -23.41
C SER A 150 -5.15 2.67 -24.76
N ALA A 151 -5.66 3.85 -25.16
CA ALA A 151 -5.16 4.59 -26.30
C ALA A 151 -3.73 5.14 -26.09
N TYR A 152 -3.27 5.20 -24.85
CA TYR A 152 -1.94 5.69 -24.46
C TYR A 152 -0.87 4.58 -24.40
N GLY A 153 -1.26 3.32 -24.59
CA GLY A 153 -0.38 2.16 -24.55
C GLY A 153 -0.59 1.27 -23.32
N ASP A 154 0.11 0.12 -23.32
CA ASP A 154 0.08 -0.84 -22.22
C ASP A 154 1.30 -0.63 -21.31
N TYR A 155 1.04 -0.21 -20.08
CA TYR A 155 2.05 0.02 -19.03
C TYR A 155 2.06 -1.09 -17.97
N SER A 156 1.27 -2.17 -18.18
CA SER A 156 1.25 -3.30 -17.28
C SER A 156 2.63 -3.96 -17.20
N ASN A 157 3.00 -4.42 -16.02
CA ASN A 157 4.33 -4.92 -15.70
C ASN A 157 4.27 -6.00 -14.61
N ALA A 158 5.41 -6.40 -14.06
CA ALA A 158 5.50 -7.42 -13.03
C ALA A 158 4.67 -7.08 -11.77
N PHE A 159 4.57 -5.81 -11.38
CA PHE A 159 3.71 -5.38 -10.27
C PHE A 159 2.24 -5.61 -10.59
N THR A 160 1.81 -5.21 -11.79
CA THR A 160 0.43 -5.44 -12.26
C THR A 160 0.06 -6.91 -12.18
N GLN A 161 0.89 -7.78 -12.76
CA GLN A 161 0.67 -9.22 -12.81
C GLN A 161 0.64 -9.82 -11.39
N SER A 162 1.58 -9.42 -10.53
CA SER A 162 1.67 -9.91 -9.15
C SER A 162 0.46 -9.49 -8.30
N LEU A 163 0.05 -8.22 -8.36
CA LEU A 163 -1.13 -7.74 -7.66
C LEU A 163 -2.40 -8.43 -8.15
N ALA A 164 -2.51 -8.67 -9.48
CA ALA A 164 -3.64 -9.40 -10.05
C ALA A 164 -3.74 -10.83 -9.49
N LEU A 165 -2.63 -11.56 -9.44
CA LEU A 165 -2.60 -12.90 -8.89
C LEU A 165 -2.89 -12.92 -7.38
N LEU A 166 -2.29 -12.01 -6.61
CA LEU A 166 -2.52 -11.88 -5.16
C LEU A 166 -3.99 -11.57 -4.84
N ALA A 167 -4.61 -10.71 -5.63
CA ALA A 167 -6.02 -10.36 -5.44
C ALA A 167 -6.95 -11.50 -5.86
N LEU A 168 -6.75 -12.07 -7.06
CA LEU A 168 -7.61 -13.13 -7.59
C LEU A 168 -7.50 -14.43 -6.79
N ASP A 169 -6.33 -14.77 -6.24
CA ASP A 169 -6.17 -15.94 -5.37
C ASP A 169 -7.07 -15.88 -4.12
N ARG A 170 -7.48 -14.67 -3.71
CA ARG A 170 -8.40 -14.43 -2.59
C ARG A 170 -9.87 -14.42 -2.98
N THR A 171 -10.21 -14.53 -4.26
CA THR A 171 -11.59 -14.61 -4.75
C THR A 171 -12.03 -16.05 -4.94
N ALA A 172 -13.34 -16.27 -5.08
CA ALA A 172 -13.87 -17.60 -5.37
C ALA A 172 -13.46 -18.12 -6.77
N THR A 173 -13.17 -17.23 -7.71
CA THR A 173 -12.69 -17.57 -9.06
C THR A 173 -11.26 -18.11 -9.02
N GLY A 174 -10.43 -17.61 -8.09
CA GLY A 174 -9.01 -17.94 -8.01
C GLY A 174 -8.16 -17.30 -9.11
N ALA A 175 -6.85 -17.40 -8.96
CA ALA A 175 -5.90 -16.91 -9.96
C ALA A 175 -5.93 -17.82 -11.22
N PRO A 176 -6.16 -17.28 -12.46
CA PRO A 176 -6.15 -18.08 -13.68
C PRO A 176 -4.78 -18.75 -13.91
N THR A 177 -4.78 -20.07 -14.16
CA THR A 177 -3.55 -20.84 -14.39
C THR A 177 -2.67 -20.23 -15.48
N ALA A 178 -3.28 -19.76 -16.58
CA ALA A 178 -2.52 -19.11 -17.66
C ALA A 178 -1.78 -17.84 -17.20
N ALA A 179 -2.38 -17.09 -16.25
CA ALA A 179 -1.74 -15.89 -15.71
C ALA A 179 -0.58 -16.22 -14.75
N VAL A 180 -0.71 -17.30 -14.00
CA VAL A 180 0.37 -17.83 -13.16
C VAL A 180 1.53 -18.35 -14.02
N ASP A 181 1.22 -19.17 -15.04
CA ASP A 181 2.23 -19.73 -15.95
C ASP A 181 2.94 -18.62 -16.76
N PHE A 182 2.22 -17.58 -17.17
CA PHE A 182 2.83 -16.41 -17.80
C PHE A 182 3.89 -15.80 -16.87
N LEU A 183 3.53 -15.54 -15.60
CA LEU A 183 4.45 -14.91 -14.65
C LEU A 183 5.70 -15.77 -14.40
N VAL A 184 5.53 -17.09 -14.21
CA VAL A 184 6.66 -18.03 -14.10
C VAL A 184 7.57 -17.96 -15.32
N GLY A 185 7.00 -17.93 -16.53
CA GLY A 185 7.74 -17.84 -17.79
C GLY A 185 8.56 -16.57 -17.98
N THR A 186 8.40 -15.56 -17.11
CA THR A 186 9.18 -14.31 -17.16
C THR A 186 10.47 -14.35 -16.32
N GLN A 187 10.72 -15.45 -15.59
CA GLN A 187 11.89 -15.57 -14.73
C GLN A 187 13.20 -15.48 -15.54
N CYS A 188 14.13 -14.66 -15.08
CA CYS A 188 15.45 -14.54 -15.67
C CYS A 188 16.35 -15.75 -15.28
N ALA A 189 17.39 -15.99 -16.08
CA ALA A 189 18.30 -17.13 -15.88
C ALA A 189 19.06 -17.11 -14.53
N ASP A 190 19.13 -15.95 -13.87
CA ASP A 190 19.72 -15.78 -12.53
C ASP A 190 18.73 -16.05 -11.38
N GLY A 191 17.48 -16.36 -11.71
CA GLY A 191 16.40 -16.66 -10.76
C GLY A 191 15.57 -15.47 -10.31
N GLY A 192 15.94 -14.24 -10.64
CA GLY A 192 15.14 -13.05 -10.38
C GLY A 192 14.06 -12.82 -11.45
N PHE A 193 13.27 -11.75 -11.30
CA PHE A 193 12.20 -11.39 -12.22
C PHE A 193 12.36 -9.95 -12.70
N PRO A 194 12.09 -9.67 -13.99
CA PRO A 194 12.24 -8.33 -14.55
C PRO A 194 11.03 -7.47 -14.23
N LEU A 195 11.20 -6.15 -14.24
CA LEU A 195 10.07 -5.21 -14.15
C LEU A 195 9.21 -5.24 -15.43
N THR A 196 9.86 -5.20 -16.59
CA THR A 196 9.19 -5.13 -17.89
C THR A 196 9.34 -6.45 -18.61
N PHE A 197 8.22 -6.99 -19.10
CA PHE A 197 8.19 -8.28 -19.79
C PHE A 197 8.77 -8.22 -21.21
N GLY A 198 9.45 -9.29 -21.63
CA GLY A 198 9.96 -9.45 -23.00
C GLY A 198 11.23 -8.68 -23.34
N ALA A 199 11.85 -8.00 -22.37
CA ALA A 199 13.14 -7.33 -22.59
C ALA A 199 14.27 -8.34 -22.83
N THR A 200 15.19 -8.00 -23.75
CA THR A 200 16.37 -8.80 -24.04
C THR A 200 17.60 -7.91 -23.95
N PRO A 201 18.57 -8.18 -23.06
CA PRO A 201 18.57 -9.29 -22.10
C PRO A 201 17.51 -9.14 -21.00
N CYS A 202 17.13 -10.28 -20.37
CA CYS A 202 16.33 -10.27 -19.14
C CYS A 202 17.17 -9.69 -18.01
N VAL A 203 16.65 -8.67 -17.33
CA VAL A 203 17.33 -8.00 -16.21
C VAL A 203 16.45 -8.11 -14.97
N SER A 204 16.93 -8.84 -13.99
CA SER A 204 16.25 -9.03 -12.70
C SER A 204 16.21 -7.72 -11.91
N ASP A 205 15.03 -7.45 -11.33
CA ASP A 205 14.73 -6.25 -10.55
C ASP A 205 14.31 -6.65 -9.12
N VAL A 206 14.81 -5.97 -8.10
CA VAL A 206 14.57 -6.29 -6.69
C VAL A 206 13.09 -6.19 -6.35
N ASP A 207 12.46 -5.07 -6.71
CA ASP A 207 11.09 -4.77 -6.32
C ASP A 207 10.12 -5.73 -7.02
N SER A 208 10.36 -5.99 -8.31
CA SER A 208 9.61 -6.96 -9.11
C SER A 208 9.77 -8.38 -8.57
N THR A 209 10.99 -8.81 -8.27
CA THR A 209 11.23 -10.15 -7.72
C THR A 209 10.54 -10.32 -6.36
N ALA A 210 10.53 -9.29 -5.52
CA ALA A 210 9.82 -9.31 -4.25
C ALA A 210 8.30 -9.49 -4.44
N MET A 211 7.69 -8.76 -5.35
CA MET A 211 6.26 -8.86 -5.64
C MET A 211 5.89 -10.21 -6.27
N VAL A 212 6.69 -10.64 -7.27
CA VAL A 212 6.45 -11.90 -7.97
C VAL A 212 6.58 -13.11 -7.03
N THR A 213 7.58 -13.14 -6.16
CA THR A 213 7.75 -14.26 -5.22
C THR A 213 6.56 -14.40 -4.27
N GLN A 214 5.95 -13.31 -3.82
CA GLN A 214 4.74 -13.36 -3.00
C GLN A 214 3.54 -13.90 -3.80
N ALA A 215 3.34 -13.43 -5.04
CA ALA A 215 2.26 -13.88 -5.91
C ALA A 215 2.41 -15.38 -6.25
N LEU A 216 3.63 -15.84 -6.53
CA LEU A 216 3.90 -17.26 -6.80
C LEU A 216 3.71 -18.15 -5.57
N GLN A 217 4.05 -17.66 -4.36
CA GLN A 217 3.76 -18.38 -3.13
C GLN A 217 2.26 -18.53 -2.89
N ALA A 218 1.50 -17.47 -3.04
CA ALA A 218 0.05 -17.46 -2.89
C ALA A 218 -0.61 -18.47 -3.85
N THR A 219 -0.16 -18.51 -5.10
CA THR A 219 -0.71 -19.38 -6.15
C THR A 219 -0.09 -20.79 -6.21
N GLY A 220 0.67 -21.21 -5.16
CA GLY A 220 1.21 -22.56 -5.03
C GLY A 220 2.46 -22.86 -5.87
N ARG A 221 3.06 -21.87 -6.54
CA ARG A 221 4.30 -22.02 -7.34
C ARG A 221 5.54 -21.86 -6.46
N HIS A 222 5.62 -22.70 -5.43
CA HIS A 222 6.65 -22.56 -4.38
C HIS A 222 8.07 -22.73 -4.89
N THR A 223 8.34 -23.60 -5.88
CA THR A 223 9.69 -23.81 -6.43
C THR A 223 10.19 -22.53 -7.11
N ASP A 224 9.39 -21.95 -8.01
CA ASP A 224 9.73 -20.73 -8.75
C ASP A 224 9.90 -19.54 -7.77
N ALA A 225 9.05 -19.46 -6.75
CA ALA A 225 9.19 -18.47 -5.68
C ALA A 225 10.50 -18.64 -4.88
N GLN A 226 10.92 -19.88 -4.58
CA GLN A 226 12.18 -20.14 -3.85
C GLN A 226 13.43 -19.73 -4.63
N GLU A 227 13.42 -19.81 -5.95
CA GLU A 227 14.51 -19.32 -6.81
C GLU A 227 14.62 -17.79 -6.72
N GLY A 228 13.49 -17.05 -6.84
CA GLY A 228 13.45 -15.62 -6.66
C GLY A 228 13.88 -15.16 -5.27
N LEU A 229 13.45 -15.86 -4.20
CA LEU A 229 13.91 -15.58 -2.84
C LEU A 229 15.41 -15.82 -2.66
N THR A 230 15.95 -16.83 -3.32
CA THR A 230 17.39 -17.11 -3.30
C THR A 230 18.17 -16.00 -4.00
N TRP A 231 17.64 -15.52 -5.14
CA TRP A 231 18.20 -14.36 -5.83
C TRP A 231 18.16 -13.11 -4.94
N LEU A 232 17.02 -12.80 -4.30
CA LEU A 232 16.93 -11.66 -3.36
C LEU A 232 17.98 -11.74 -2.26
N VAL A 233 18.17 -12.92 -1.64
CA VAL A 233 19.22 -13.10 -0.62
C VAL A 233 20.62 -12.81 -1.20
N SER A 234 20.89 -13.20 -2.45
CA SER A 234 22.20 -13.03 -3.09
C SER A 234 22.55 -11.57 -3.39
N VAL A 235 21.55 -10.72 -3.62
CA VAL A 235 21.73 -9.28 -3.93
C VAL A 235 21.55 -8.34 -2.74
N GLN A 236 21.29 -8.89 -1.55
CA GLN A 236 21.16 -8.09 -0.34
C GLN A 236 22.49 -7.42 0.02
N ASN A 237 22.46 -6.10 0.23
CA ASN A 237 23.64 -5.36 0.65
C ASN A 237 24.12 -5.75 2.06
N ALA A 238 25.39 -5.53 2.36
CA ALA A 238 25.99 -5.87 3.66
C ALA A 238 25.29 -5.20 4.85
N ASN A 239 24.71 -3.99 4.66
CA ASN A 239 23.92 -3.27 5.65
C ASN A 239 22.48 -3.79 5.80
N GLY A 240 22.09 -4.81 5.03
CA GLY A 240 20.76 -5.41 5.05
C GLY A 240 19.73 -4.77 4.10
N GLY A 241 20.05 -3.61 3.51
CA GLY A 241 19.15 -2.91 2.61
C GLY A 241 19.19 -3.42 1.17
N PHE A 242 18.20 -3.02 0.38
CA PHE A 242 18.05 -3.31 -1.04
C PHE A 242 17.92 -2.02 -1.85
N GLY A 243 18.40 -2.05 -3.09
CA GLY A 243 18.22 -1.00 -4.09
C GLY A 243 18.10 -1.61 -5.48
N VAL A 244 17.51 -0.89 -6.42
CA VAL A 244 17.34 -1.35 -7.81
C VAL A 244 18.65 -1.17 -8.59
N GLY A 245 19.14 -2.23 -9.22
CA GLY A 245 20.39 -2.22 -9.99
C GLY A 245 21.58 -1.79 -9.12
N SER A 246 22.27 -0.73 -9.52
CA SER A 246 23.40 -0.14 -8.78
C SER A 246 23.00 1.00 -7.83
N ALA A 247 21.70 1.26 -7.66
CA ALA A 247 21.24 2.34 -6.79
C ALA A 247 21.51 2.02 -5.31
N ALA A 248 21.72 3.07 -4.52
CA ALA A 248 21.87 2.93 -3.08
C ALA A 248 20.64 2.26 -2.45
N PRO A 249 20.82 1.45 -1.40
CA PRO A 249 19.69 0.87 -0.66
C PRO A 249 18.72 1.93 -0.18
N ASN A 250 17.43 1.63 -0.32
CA ASN A 250 16.35 2.54 0.02
C ASN A 250 15.20 1.82 0.75
N ALA A 251 14.31 2.58 1.38
CA ALA A 251 13.21 2.08 2.17
C ALA A 251 12.19 1.30 1.34
N ASN A 252 11.93 1.73 0.10
CA ASN A 252 10.93 1.12 -0.78
C ASN A 252 11.34 -0.30 -1.14
N SER A 253 12.49 -0.44 -1.80
CA SER A 253 13.01 -1.76 -2.21
C SER A 253 13.28 -2.66 -1.01
N THR A 254 13.76 -2.10 0.11
CA THR A 254 14.00 -2.88 1.32
C THR A 254 12.70 -3.31 2.00
N GLY A 255 11.65 -2.49 1.96
CA GLY A 255 10.33 -2.82 2.48
C GLY A 255 9.73 -4.02 1.75
N LEU A 256 9.65 -3.95 0.42
CA LEU A 256 9.12 -5.01 -0.43
C LEU A 256 9.94 -6.31 -0.33
N ALA A 257 11.27 -6.21 -0.43
CA ALA A 257 12.13 -7.39 -0.31
C ALA A 257 12.08 -8.00 1.10
N GLY A 258 12.05 -7.19 2.16
CA GLY A 258 11.95 -7.64 3.54
C GLY A 258 10.68 -8.43 3.82
N GLU A 259 9.54 -7.93 3.35
CA GLU A 259 8.23 -8.57 3.43
C GLU A 259 8.24 -9.93 2.69
N ALA A 260 8.69 -9.96 1.43
CA ALA A 260 8.79 -11.18 0.62
C ALA A 260 9.70 -12.23 1.27
N LEU A 261 10.83 -11.80 1.84
CA LEU A 261 11.77 -12.67 2.56
C LEU A 261 11.15 -13.26 3.83
N PHE A 262 10.35 -12.49 4.59
CA PHE A 262 9.61 -13.00 5.74
C PHE A 262 8.59 -14.05 5.32
N ALA A 263 7.73 -13.72 4.34
CA ALA A 263 6.72 -14.63 3.82
C ALA A 263 7.36 -15.92 3.26
N GLY A 264 8.52 -15.81 2.64
CA GLY A 264 9.28 -16.93 2.06
C GLY A 264 10.18 -17.68 3.03
N GLY A 265 10.16 -17.38 4.34
CA GLY A 265 10.94 -18.09 5.36
C GLY A 265 12.45 -17.78 5.34
N ARG A 266 12.89 -16.73 4.66
CA ARG A 266 14.29 -16.28 4.63
C ARG A 266 14.60 -15.35 5.82
N PHE A 267 14.32 -15.79 7.03
CA PHE A 267 14.30 -14.97 8.24
C PHE A 267 15.59 -14.19 8.51
N THR A 268 16.77 -14.80 8.30
CA THR A 268 18.06 -14.09 8.52
C THR A 268 18.17 -12.85 7.63
N ALA A 269 17.84 -12.94 6.36
CA ALA A 269 17.87 -11.83 5.42
C ALA A 269 16.76 -10.81 5.73
N ALA A 270 15.56 -11.31 6.06
CA ALA A 270 14.42 -10.48 6.46
C ALA A 270 14.72 -9.63 7.71
N PHE A 271 15.35 -10.21 8.74
CA PHE A 271 15.76 -9.46 9.95
C PHE A 271 16.82 -8.40 9.65
N LYS A 272 17.76 -8.66 8.72
CA LYS A 272 18.71 -7.65 8.26
C LYS A 272 17.99 -6.49 7.54
N ALA A 273 17.03 -6.80 6.65
CA ALA A 273 16.21 -5.79 5.98
C ALA A 273 15.43 -4.94 6.99
N ARG A 274 14.78 -5.57 7.97
CA ARG A 274 14.10 -4.87 9.07
C ARG A 274 15.06 -3.98 9.87
N GLY A 275 16.30 -4.45 10.13
CA GLY A 275 17.34 -3.65 10.80
C GLY A 275 17.68 -2.39 10.01
N PHE A 276 17.84 -2.51 8.69
CA PHE A 276 18.08 -1.38 7.79
C PHE A 276 16.90 -0.40 7.82
N LEU A 277 15.66 -0.86 7.70
CA LEU A 277 14.47 0.02 7.79
C LEU A 277 14.40 0.78 9.11
N LYS A 278 14.69 0.12 10.24
CA LYS A 278 14.77 0.76 11.54
C LYS A 278 15.85 1.84 11.62
N SER A 279 16.97 1.69 10.90
CA SER A 279 18.03 2.71 10.84
C SER A 279 17.65 3.94 10.03
N LEU A 280 16.67 3.81 9.14
CA LEU A 280 16.09 4.93 8.37
C LEU A 280 14.95 5.64 9.09
N GLN A 281 14.41 5.04 10.16
CA GLN A 281 13.27 5.60 10.87
C GLN A 281 13.67 6.79 11.72
N VAL A 282 12.94 7.89 11.59
CA VAL A 282 13.09 9.08 12.44
C VAL A 282 12.76 8.69 13.87
N ASP A 283 13.76 8.78 14.73
CA ASP A 283 13.67 8.45 16.15
C ASP A 283 13.46 9.69 17.04
N CYS A 284 13.75 9.56 18.32
CA CYS A 284 13.56 10.61 19.30
C CYS A 284 14.52 11.80 19.17
N SER A 285 15.60 11.68 18.38
CA SER A 285 16.49 12.78 18.05
C SER A 285 15.92 13.70 16.96
N GLY A 286 14.96 13.20 16.16
CA GLY A 286 14.28 13.98 15.13
C GLY A 286 13.18 14.89 15.65
N ALA A 287 12.66 15.75 14.76
CA ALA A 287 11.55 16.63 15.08
C ALA A 287 10.32 15.83 15.56
N PRO A 288 9.60 16.25 16.60
CA PRO A 288 8.46 15.51 17.15
C PRO A 288 7.39 15.15 16.12
N ALA A 289 7.15 16.02 15.13
CA ALA A 289 6.16 15.78 14.07
C ALA A 289 6.57 14.67 13.09
N ASP A 290 7.87 14.39 12.97
CA ASP A 290 8.41 13.43 12.00
C ASP A 290 8.72 12.06 12.62
N ARG A 291 8.63 11.94 13.96
CA ARG A 291 8.94 10.70 14.67
C ARG A 291 8.05 9.55 14.21
N GLY A 292 8.68 8.46 13.85
CA GLY A 292 8.02 7.29 13.27
C GLY A 292 8.11 7.23 11.74
N ALA A 293 8.27 8.36 11.04
CA ALA A 293 8.51 8.38 9.60
C ALA A 293 9.73 7.54 9.22
N VAL A 294 9.71 6.94 8.02
CA VAL A 294 10.88 6.25 7.47
C VAL A 294 11.43 7.07 6.31
N ALA A 295 12.69 7.50 6.42
CA ALA A 295 13.38 8.20 5.35
C ALA A 295 13.58 7.26 4.14
N TYR A 296 13.53 7.82 2.94
CA TYR A 296 13.75 7.05 1.72
C TYR A 296 15.15 6.40 1.68
N GLN A 297 16.18 7.15 2.09
CA GLN A 297 17.58 6.72 2.10
C GLN A 297 18.33 7.22 3.33
N ALA A 298 19.53 6.68 3.54
CA ALA A 298 20.42 7.07 4.65
C ALA A 298 20.94 8.53 4.57
N SER A 299 20.68 9.23 3.48
CA SER A 299 20.99 10.67 3.34
C SER A 299 20.17 11.57 4.26
N GLY A 300 19.07 11.05 4.84
CA GLY A 300 18.24 11.75 5.79
C GLY A 300 16.76 11.80 5.42
N PHE A 301 15.98 12.38 6.33
CA PHE A 301 14.54 12.55 6.15
C PHE A 301 14.22 13.65 5.13
N ASP A 302 13.36 13.33 4.19
CA ASP A 302 12.79 14.25 3.20
C ASP A 302 11.27 14.05 3.14
N PRO A 303 10.45 15.06 3.55
CA PRO A 303 8.99 14.96 3.53
C PRO A 303 8.41 14.60 2.17
N ALA A 304 9.06 15.01 1.07
CA ALA A 304 8.56 14.76 -0.28
C ALA A 304 8.56 13.26 -0.67
N THR A 305 9.41 12.47 -0.04
CA THR A 305 9.56 11.03 -0.31
C THR A 305 9.07 10.15 0.83
N ALA A 306 8.93 10.71 2.04
CA ALA A 306 8.73 9.96 3.27
C ALA A 306 7.40 9.22 3.34
N THR A 307 6.31 9.74 2.77
CA THR A 307 5.00 9.07 2.80
C THR A 307 5.04 7.73 2.07
N ARG A 308 5.54 7.70 0.83
CA ARG A 308 5.69 6.46 0.07
C ARG A 308 6.73 5.53 0.70
N ALA A 309 7.86 6.09 1.16
CA ALA A 309 8.90 5.32 1.83
C ALA A 309 8.37 4.65 3.10
N THR A 310 7.58 5.36 3.91
CA THR A 310 6.99 4.82 5.14
C THR A 310 5.94 3.75 4.83
N ALA A 311 5.05 3.98 3.84
CA ALA A 311 4.02 3.00 3.48
C ALA A 311 4.63 1.65 3.10
N GLN A 312 5.68 1.63 2.28
CA GLN A 312 6.36 0.39 1.89
C GLN A 312 7.24 -0.17 3.01
N ALA A 313 7.88 0.68 3.82
CA ALA A 313 8.68 0.25 4.96
C ALA A 313 7.85 -0.46 6.04
N VAL A 314 6.60 -0.05 6.28
CA VAL A 314 5.70 -0.69 7.26
C VAL A 314 5.52 -2.17 6.94
N LEU A 315 5.38 -2.55 5.66
CA LEU A 315 5.27 -3.95 5.24
C LEU A 315 6.52 -4.75 5.66
N GLY A 316 7.72 -4.25 5.35
CA GLY A 316 8.97 -4.90 5.75
C GLY A 316 9.24 -4.86 7.27
N LEU A 317 8.74 -3.84 7.99
CA LEU A 317 8.82 -3.76 9.45
C LEU A 317 7.86 -4.75 10.13
N SER A 318 6.67 -4.94 9.60
CA SER A 318 5.69 -5.91 10.11
C SER A 318 6.11 -7.35 9.78
N GLY A 319 6.60 -7.57 8.58
CA GLY A 319 6.91 -8.89 8.03
C GLY A 319 5.67 -9.68 7.63
N VAL A 320 4.53 -9.00 7.43
CA VAL A 320 3.28 -9.61 6.95
C VAL A 320 3.22 -9.42 5.44
N GLY A 321 3.22 -10.52 4.67
CA GLY A 321 3.14 -10.49 3.21
C GLY A 321 1.74 -10.09 2.71
N LEU A 322 1.68 -9.50 1.51
CA LEU A 322 0.45 -9.02 0.88
C LEU A 322 -0.65 -10.10 0.77
N ALA A 323 -0.26 -11.36 0.57
CA ALA A 323 -1.18 -12.49 0.54
C ALA A 323 -1.90 -12.75 1.87
N HIS A 324 -1.33 -12.27 2.98
CA HIS A 324 -1.79 -12.56 4.34
C HIS A 324 -2.35 -11.31 5.06
N LEU A 325 -2.49 -10.19 4.37
CA LEU A 325 -3.13 -9.02 4.92
C LEU A 325 -4.60 -9.31 5.19
N ASP A 326 -5.05 -8.92 6.37
CA ASP A 326 -6.47 -8.88 6.74
C ASP A 326 -6.82 -7.49 7.29
N GLY A 327 -8.08 -7.11 7.20
CA GLY A 327 -8.58 -5.90 7.82
C GLY A 327 -8.64 -6.02 9.34
N GLY A 328 -8.71 -4.90 9.99
CA GLY A 328 -8.82 -4.78 11.43
C GLY A 328 -7.48 -4.56 12.13
N GLY A 329 -7.58 -3.92 13.27
CA GLY A 329 -6.45 -3.50 14.10
C GLY A 329 -6.93 -2.48 15.11
N ASP A 330 -6.00 -1.82 15.79
CA ASP A 330 -6.32 -0.70 16.67
C ASP A 330 -6.61 0.55 15.84
N ASP A 331 -7.63 1.32 16.20
CA ASP A 331 -8.08 2.53 15.50
C ASP A 331 -7.10 3.71 15.59
N GLU A 332 -6.15 3.64 16.51
CA GLU A 332 -5.30 4.74 16.93
C GLU A 332 -4.12 4.95 16.01
N ASP A 333 -3.59 6.19 16.00
CA ASP A 333 -2.42 6.65 15.25
C ASP A 333 -1.22 6.91 16.18
N PRO A 334 -0.58 5.87 16.76
CA PRO A 334 0.38 6.02 17.84
C PRO A 334 1.64 6.79 17.41
N VAL A 335 2.21 7.51 18.38
CA VAL A 335 3.47 8.26 18.23
C VAL A 335 4.61 7.48 18.90
N LEU A 336 5.80 7.52 18.30
CA LEU A 336 6.97 6.88 18.88
C LEU A 336 7.27 7.44 20.29
N ALA A 337 7.27 6.57 21.30
CA ALA A 337 7.63 6.93 22.65
C ALA A 337 9.10 7.32 22.78
N CYS A 338 9.36 8.42 23.50
CA CYS A 338 10.69 8.98 23.71
C CYS A 338 10.99 9.17 25.19
N SER A 339 10.74 8.18 25.98
CA SER A 339 11.10 8.16 27.40
C SER A 339 12.32 7.32 27.68
#